data_65d06f5eb57f84ad7231810a5af0cee9
#
_entry.id   65d06f5eb57f84ad7231810a5af0cee9
#
_cell.length_a   1.000
_cell.length_b   1.000
_cell.length_c   1.000
_cell.angle_alpha   90.00
_cell.angle_beta   90.00
_cell.angle_gamma   90.00
#
_symmetry.space_group_name_H-M   'P 1'
#
loop_
_entity.id
_entity.type
_entity.pdbx_description
1 polymer ?
#
loop_
_entity_poly.entity_id
_entity_poly.type
_entity_poly.pdbx_seq_one_letter_code
_entity_poly.pdbx_strand_id
1 'polypeptide(L)'
;YAEDNPKLPKDHPKRTFMNRYNGYLNSDCFPKNSEMKFLYETDELLKFVSACLGVSPIYRWADPLACHAYNVMEPEGILPWHFDSCEFTLSLMIQKPEKGGIFEYCPNIREPGNENFDDVKKVLNGDRSRVRQLKLEPGDLQIFKGRFTLHRVTKVEGNKSRYMCIPAYVLDPWR
;
A
#
# COMPACT_ATOMS: atom_id res chain seq x y z
N TYR A 1 0.21 -13.34 6.05
CA TYR A 1 0.23 -14.33 5.00
C TYR A 1 -0.13 -15.68 5.50
N ALA A 2 -0.62 -16.46 4.57
CA ALA A 2 -0.94 -17.85 4.63
C ALA A 2 0.09 -18.68 5.42
N GLU A 3 -0.39 -19.80 5.90
CA GLU A 3 0.39 -20.83 6.56
C GLU A 3 1.65 -21.20 5.78
N ASP A 4 2.72 -21.51 6.49
CA ASP A 4 3.94 -22.00 5.89
C ASP A 4 3.64 -23.26 5.05
N ASN A 5 4.15 -23.31 3.84
CA ASN A 5 4.03 -24.49 2.99
C ASN A 5 5.35 -25.26 2.94
N PRO A 6 5.53 -26.28 3.79
CA PRO A 6 6.78 -27.03 3.87
C PRO A 6 7.11 -27.85 2.61
N LYS A 7 6.18 -27.98 1.67
CA LYS A 7 6.41 -28.62 0.35
C LYS A 7 7.23 -27.73 -0.59
N LEU A 8 7.30 -26.42 -0.31
CA LEU A 8 8.12 -25.50 -1.09
C LEU A 8 9.55 -25.44 -0.54
N PRO A 9 10.55 -25.10 -1.36
CA PRO A 9 11.92 -24.85 -0.89
C PRO A 9 11.96 -23.82 0.24
N LYS A 10 12.88 -23.95 1.18
CA LYS A 10 12.99 -23.06 2.36
C LYS A 10 13.15 -21.58 1.99
N ASP A 11 13.78 -21.31 0.88
CA ASP A 11 14.06 -19.96 0.35
C ASP A 11 13.01 -19.49 -0.67
N HIS A 12 11.87 -20.17 -0.75
CA HIS A 12 10.77 -19.77 -1.63
C HIS A 12 10.08 -18.49 -1.10
N PRO A 13 9.75 -17.48 -1.93
CA PRO A 13 9.11 -16.24 -1.51
C PRO A 13 7.87 -16.42 -0.62
N LYS A 14 7.03 -17.41 -0.90
CA LYS A 14 5.85 -17.73 -0.07
C LYS A 14 6.19 -18.22 1.34
N ARG A 15 7.46 -18.58 1.62
CA ARG A 15 7.95 -18.99 2.94
C ARG A 15 8.76 -17.91 3.64
N THR A 16 8.81 -16.70 3.09
CA THR A 16 9.51 -15.57 3.70
C THR A 16 8.57 -14.86 4.68
N PHE A 17 8.91 -14.91 5.95
CA PHE A 17 8.18 -14.21 7.01
C PHE A 17 9.00 -13.01 7.47
N MET A 18 8.33 -11.85 7.59
CA MET A 18 8.97 -10.62 7.99
C MET A 18 8.15 -9.94 9.08
N ASN A 19 8.84 -9.33 10.04
CA ASN A 19 8.17 -8.54 11.06
C ASN A 19 7.50 -7.32 10.45
N ARG A 20 6.27 -7.08 10.89
CA ARG A 20 5.47 -5.92 10.52
C ARG A 20 5.10 -5.15 11.78
N TYR A 21 5.35 -3.85 11.77
CA TYR A 21 4.96 -2.97 12.85
C TYR A 21 4.35 -1.70 12.29
N ASN A 22 3.05 -1.71 12.15
CA ASN A 22 2.21 -0.57 11.78
C ASN A 22 0.79 -0.78 12.30
N GLY A 23 0.07 0.30 12.52
CA GLY A 23 -1.33 0.30 12.90
C GLY A 23 -2.23 0.83 11.78
N TYR A 24 -3.54 0.65 11.99
CA TYR A 24 -4.59 1.26 11.16
C TYR A 24 -5.58 1.99 12.07
N LEU A 25 -6.03 3.17 11.62
CA LEU A 25 -7.22 3.82 12.12
C LEU A 25 -8.31 3.62 11.06
N ASN A 26 -9.36 2.94 11.45
CA ASN A 26 -10.49 2.70 10.57
C ASN A 26 -11.28 3.99 10.28
N SER A 27 -12.01 3.99 9.20
CA SER A 27 -12.75 5.16 8.72
C SER A 27 -13.81 5.67 9.71
N ASP A 28 -14.36 4.80 10.55
CA ASP A 28 -15.34 5.13 11.60
C ASP A 28 -14.72 5.86 12.82
N CYS A 29 -13.39 5.83 12.95
CA CYS A 29 -12.67 6.58 13.98
C CYS A 29 -12.61 8.10 13.70
N PHE A 30 -12.99 8.53 12.48
CA PHE A 30 -12.91 9.93 12.10
C PHE A 30 -14.26 10.65 12.23
N PRO A 31 -14.25 11.95 12.55
CA PRO A 31 -15.47 12.76 12.56
C PRO A 31 -16.20 12.70 11.21
N LYS A 32 -17.53 12.68 11.25
CA LYS A 32 -18.36 12.63 10.02
C LYS A 32 -18.11 13.81 9.07
N ASN A 33 -17.65 14.94 9.59
CA ASN A 33 -17.29 16.15 8.85
C ASN A 33 -15.79 16.28 8.58
N SER A 34 -15.03 15.18 8.62
CA SER A 34 -13.61 15.22 8.31
C SER A 34 -13.37 15.56 6.84
N GLU A 35 -12.37 16.39 6.59
CA GLU A 35 -11.98 16.81 5.22
C GLU A 35 -11.60 15.61 4.34
N MET A 36 -10.99 14.59 4.93
CA MET A 36 -10.64 13.38 4.20
C MET A 36 -11.85 12.57 3.75
N LYS A 37 -12.89 12.50 4.59
CA LYS A 37 -14.17 11.90 4.19
C LYS A 37 -14.80 12.68 3.07
N PHE A 38 -14.85 14.00 3.19
CA PHE A 38 -15.38 14.88 2.15
C PHE A 38 -14.62 14.68 0.82
N LEU A 39 -13.29 14.71 0.85
CA LEU A 39 -12.45 14.48 -0.33
C LEU A 39 -12.72 13.10 -0.97
N TYR A 40 -12.79 12.05 -0.15
CA TYR A 40 -13.07 10.69 -0.61
C TYR A 40 -14.44 10.57 -1.30
N GLU A 41 -15.45 11.31 -0.81
CA GLU A 41 -16.82 11.28 -1.31
C GLU A 41 -17.03 12.16 -2.56
N THR A 42 -16.04 12.97 -2.98
CA THR A 42 -16.18 13.78 -4.19
C THR A 42 -16.13 12.94 -5.46
N ASP A 43 -16.98 13.25 -6.42
CA ASP A 43 -16.95 12.59 -7.74
C ASP A 43 -15.76 13.04 -8.59
N GLU A 44 -15.21 14.20 -8.31
CA GLU A 44 -14.01 14.73 -8.94
C GLU A 44 -12.81 13.83 -8.68
N LEU A 45 -12.60 13.41 -7.43
CA LEU A 45 -11.50 12.49 -7.09
C LEU A 45 -11.72 11.12 -7.72
N LEU A 46 -12.95 10.58 -7.69
CA LEU A 46 -13.29 9.33 -8.35
C LEU A 46 -12.96 9.38 -9.85
N LYS A 47 -13.41 10.42 -10.55
CA LYS A 47 -13.16 10.61 -12.00
C LYS A 47 -11.68 10.78 -12.29
N PHE A 48 -10.95 11.55 -11.47
CA PHE A 48 -9.50 11.72 -11.60
C PHE A 48 -8.77 10.39 -11.48
N VAL A 49 -9.09 9.60 -10.46
CA VAL A 49 -8.48 8.27 -10.24
C VAL A 49 -8.79 7.33 -11.41
N SER A 50 -10.04 7.28 -11.85
CA SER A 50 -10.47 6.50 -13.03
C SER A 50 -9.67 6.86 -14.28
N ALA A 51 -9.48 8.16 -14.54
CA ALA A 51 -8.70 8.65 -15.66
C ALA A 51 -7.21 8.27 -15.56
N CYS A 52 -6.60 8.43 -14.38
CA CYS A 52 -5.20 8.05 -14.14
C CYS A 52 -4.95 6.56 -14.36
N LEU A 53 -5.90 5.72 -13.97
CA LEU A 53 -5.82 4.26 -14.12
C LEU A 53 -6.17 3.79 -15.54
N GLY A 54 -6.89 4.60 -16.32
CA GLY A 54 -7.46 4.19 -17.60
C GLY A 54 -8.55 3.12 -17.44
N VAL A 55 -9.25 3.11 -16.29
CA VAL A 55 -10.25 2.10 -15.93
C VAL A 55 -11.58 2.75 -15.59
N SER A 56 -12.67 2.25 -16.17
CA SER A 56 -14.04 2.72 -15.90
C SER A 56 -15.02 1.57 -16.15
N PRO A 57 -16.05 1.41 -15.30
CA PRO A 57 -16.29 2.17 -14.07
C PRO A 57 -15.38 1.76 -12.91
N ILE A 58 -15.14 2.69 -11.99
CA ILE A 58 -14.63 2.38 -10.65
C ILE A 58 -15.61 2.90 -9.60
N TYR A 59 -15.58 2.32 -8.43
CA TYR A 59 -16.52 2.60 -7.35
C TYR A 59 -15.78 2.88 -6.05
N ARG A 60 -16.40 3.66 -5.17
CA ARG A 60 -16.00 3.73 -3.77
C ARG A 60 -16.26 2.39 -3.11
N TRP A 61 -15.33 1.93 -2.30
CA TRP A 61 -15.52 0.67 -1.59
C TRP A 61 -16.62 0.81 -0.53
N ALA A 62 -17.54 -0.17 -0.53
CA ALA A 62 -18.73 -0.14 0.34
C ALA A 62 -18.42 -0.46 1.82
N ASP A 63 -17.22 -0.95 2.16
CA ASP A 63 -16.83 -1.22 3.54
C ASP A 63 -16.66 0.10 4.33
N PRO A 64 -17.54 0.37 5.32
CA PRO A 64 -17.50 1.62 6.07
C PRO A 64 -16.28 1.75 6.99
N LEU A 65 -15.56 0.66 7.26
CA LEU A 65 -14.39 0.66 8.14
C LEU A 65 -13.10 0.92 7.40
N ALA A 66 -13.03 0.50 6.14
CA ALA A 66 -11.79 0.52 5.37
C ALA A 66 -11.79 1.50 4.19
N CYS A 67 -12.91 2.18 3.90
CA CYS A 67 -13.07 3.00 2.70
C CYS A 67 -12.08 4.17 2.58
N HIS A 68 -11.60 4.73 3.69
CA HIS A 68 -10.52 5.75 3.74
C HIS A 68 -9.68 5.62 5.04
N ALA A 69 -9.31 4.40 5.37
CA ALA A 69 -8.52 4.10 6.56
C ALA A 69 -7.14 4.77 6.52
N TYR A 70 -6.57 5.01 7.70
CA TYR A 70 -5.21 5.51 7.82
C TYR A 70 -4.25 4.40 8.21
N ASN A 71 -3.14 4.30 7.50
CA ASN A 71 -1.98 3.55 7.93
C ASN A 71 -1.13 4.45 8.84
N VAL A 72 -0.89 3.98 10.04
CA VAL A 72 -0.13 4.67 11.08
C VAL A 72 1.15 3.91 11.33
N MET A 73 2.29 4.56 11.15
CA MET A 73 3.59 4.00 11.47
C MET A 73 4.27 4.92 12.49
N GLU A 74 4.30 4.48 13.72
CA GLU A 74 5.01 5.14 14.80
C GLU A 74 6.54 5.03 14.64
N PRO A 75 7.36 5.73 15.44
CA PRO A 75 8.79 5.46 15.52
C PRO A 75 9.07 3.95 15.62
N GLU A 76 10.08 3.46 14.92
CA GLU A 76 10.42 2.05 14.75
C GLU A 76 9.44 1.26 13.83
N GLY A 77 8.33 1.87 13.42
CA GLY A 77 7.36 1.26 12.51
C GLY A 77 8.00 0.82 11.20
N ILE A 78 7.58 -0.35 10.71
CA ILE A 78 8.05 -0.91 9.44
C ILE A 78 6.92 -1.65 8.74
N LEU A 79 6.82 -1.48 7.44
CA LEU A 79 5.95 -2.26 6.59
C LEU A 79 6.82 -3.05 5.60
N PRO A 80 6.98 -4.36 5.81
CA PRO A 80 7.92 -5.17 5.04
C PRO A 80 7.46 -5.37 3.58
N TRP A 81 8.30 -5.99 2.77
CA TRP A 81 7.98 -6.34 1.40
C TRP A 81 6.69 -7.15 1.30
N HIS A 82 5.74 -6.65 0.49
CA HIS A 82 4.45 -7.30 0.28
C HIS A 82 3.84 -6.89 -1.06
N PHE A 83 2.79 -7.57 -1.43
CA PHE A 83 1.84 -7.18 -2.46
C PHE A 83 0.50 -6.90 -1.80
N ASP A 84 -0.28 -6.00 -2.37
CA ASP A 84 -1.65 -5.78 -1.94
C ASP A 84 -2.60 -6.85 -2.49
N SER A 85 -3.74 -7.00 -1.84
CA SER A 85 -4.83 -7.82 -2.35
C SER A 85 -5.60 -7.13 -3.47
N CYS A 86 -5.69 -5.81 -3.43
CA CYS A 86 -6.34 -4.99 -4.44
C CYS A 86 -5.47 -4.84 -5.70
N GLU A 87 -6.11 -4.71 -6.85
CA GLU A 87 -5.40 -4.55 -8.12
C GLU A 87 -4.63 -3.24 -8.17
N PHE A 88 -5.23 -2.17 -7.69
CA PHE A 88 -4.59 -0.86 -7.54
C PHE A 88 -4.81 -0.31 -6.13
N THR A 89 -3.89 0.51 -5.72
CA THR A 89 -3.86 1.13 -4.38
C THR A 89 -3.64 2.62 -4.52
N LEU A 90 -4.44 3.38 -3.78
CA LEU A 90 -4.23 4.81 -3.60
C LEU A 90 -3.68 5.06 -2.21
N SER A 91 -2.80 6.05 -2.09
CA SER A 91 -2.37 6.51 -0.79
C SER A 91 -1.97 7.98 -0.81
N LEU A 92 -2.54 8.74 0.11
CA LEU A 92 -2.30 10.17 0.30
C LEU A 92 -1.41 10.39 1.52
N MET A 93 -0.25 11.02 1.34
CA MET A 93 0.64 11.35 2.43
C MET A 93 0.04 12.47 3.29
N ILE A 94 -0.22 12.17 4.55
CA ILE A 94 -0.75 13.15 5.52
C ILE A 94 0.38 13.72 6.35
N GLN A 95 1.26 12.86 6.86
CA GLN A 95 2.41 13.26 7.65
C GLN A 95 3.61 12.39 7.34
N LYS A 96 4.71 13.01 6.96
CA LYS A 96 5.99 12.31 6.81
C LYS A 96 6.74 12.25 8.13
N PRO A 97 7.53 11.19 8.38
CA PRO A 97 8.41 11.11 9.53
C PRO A 97 9.59 12.08 9.39
N GLU A 98 10.38 12.22 10.45
CA GLU A 98 11.64 12.99 10.41
C GLU A 98 12.65 12.33 9.48
N LYS A 99 12.76 11.00 9.57
CA LYS A 99 13.71 10.20 8.78
C LYS A 99 13.16 8.80 8.54
N GLY A 100 13.63 8.11 7.50
CA GLY A 100 13.10 6.81 7.12
C GLY A 100 11.69 6.89 6.54
N GLY A 101 10.89 5.84 6.70
CA GLY A 101 9.53 5.77 6.18
C GLY A 101 9.44 5.93 4.65
N ILE A 102 10.49 5.56 3.93
CA ILE A 102 10.58 5.68 2.48
C ILE A 102 9.79 4.57 1.82
N PHE A 103 8.97 4.91 0.84
CA PHE A 103 8.30 3.94 0.00
C PHE A 103 9.28 3.39 -1.04
N GLU A 104 9.50 2.08 -0.99
CA GLU A 104 10.34 1.35 -1.93
C GLU A 104 9.50 0.36 -2.70
N TYR A 105 9.74 0.26 -4.01
CA TYR A 105 8.89 -0.54 -4.88
C TYR A 105 9.61 -1.10 -6.11
N CYS A 106 9.11 -2.25 -6.58
CA CYS A 106 9.49 -2.87 -7.85
C CYS A 106 8.23 -2.94 -8.72
N PRO A 107 8.04 -2.00 -9.67
CA PRO A 107 6.81 -1.92 -10.44
C PRO A 107 6.68 -3.13 -11.36
N ASN A 108 5.46 -3.69 -11.45
CA ASN A 108 5.12 -4.78 -12.35
C ASN A 108 6.11 -5.95 -12.29
N ILE A 109 6.58 -6.31 -11.08
CA ILE A 109 7.51 -7.44 -10.91
C ILE A 109 6.83 -8.79 -11.15
N ARG A 110 5.51 -8.84 -11.00
CA ARG A 110 4.66 -9.97 -11.38
C ARG A 110 3.48 -9.52 -12.23
N GLU A 111 2.79 -10.46 -12.85
CA GLU A 111 1.62 -10.24 -13.70
C GLU A 111 0.58 -11.34 -13.52
N PRO A 112 -0.65 -11.21 -14.05
CA PRO A 112 -1.65 -12.25 -13.97
C PRO A 112 -1.13 -13.58 -14.53
N GLY A 113 -1.22 -14.65 -13.74
CA GLY A 113 -0.74 -15.97 -14.12
C GLY A 113 0.77 -16.21 -14.00
N ASN A 114 1.57 -15.17 -13.68
CA ASN A 114 3.00 -15.30 -13.48
C ASN A 114 3.47 -14.54 -12.21
N GLU A 115 3.72 -15.29 -11.17
CA GLU A 115 4.17 -14.74 -9.87
C GLU A 115 5.64 -14.30 -9.86
N ASN A 116 6.43 -14.67 -10.87
CA ASN A 116 7.84 -14.31 -11.04
C ASN A 116 8.68 -14.50 -9.76
N PHE A 117 8.56 -15.68 -9.15
CA PHE A 117 9.18 -15.96 -7.85
C PHE A 117 10.70 -15.78 -7.85
N ASP A 118 11.37 -15.97 -8.98
CA ASP A 118 12.82 -15.82 -9.08
C ASP A 118 13.26 -14.38 -8.87
N ASP A 119 12.63 -13.40 -9.51
CA ASP A 119 12.96 -11.99 -9.31
C ASP A 119 12.48 -11.47 -7.95
N VAL A 120 11.29 -11.91 -7.50
CA VAL A 120 10.82 -11.60 -6.14
C VAL A 120 11.84 -12.09 -5.10
N LYS A 121 12.32 -13.32 -5.25
CA LYS A 121 13.35 -13.90 -4.36
C LYS A 121 14.64 -13.08 -4.35
N LYS A 122 15.11 -12.61 -5.51
CA LYS A 122 16.30 -11.73 -5.57
C LYS A 122 16.11 -10.47 -4.73
N VAL A 123 14.96 -9.79 -4.86
CA VAL A 123 14.65 -8.59 -4.08
C VAL A 123 14.59 -8.91 -2.59
N LEU A 124 13.92 -9.99 -2.19
CA LEU A 124 13.83 -10.42 -0.80
C LEU A 124 15.20 -10.77 -0.20
N ASN A 125 16.14 -11.26 -1.00
CA ASN A 125 17.52 -11.55 -0.63
C ASN A 125 18.46 -10.33 -0.72
N GLY A 126 17.92 -9.12 -0.96
CA GLY A 126 18.68 -7.88 -0.91
C GLY A 126 19.12 -7.29 -2.25
N ASP A 127 18.76 -7.89 -3.38
CA ASP A 127 19.01 -7.27 -4.68
C ASP A 127 18.19 -5.99 -4.82
N ARG A 128 18.88 -4.89 -5.08
CA ARG A 128 18.30 -3.55 -5.20
C ARG A 128 18.19 -3.07 -6.65
N SER A 129 18.64 -3.84 -7.63
CA SER A 129 18.74 -3.46 -9.04
C SER A 129 17.40 -3.00 -9.65
N ARG A 130 16.29 -3.62 -9.22
CA ARG A 130 14.92 -3.28 -9.65
C ARG A 130 14.17 -2.37 -8.68
N VAL A 131 14.75 -2.07 -7.53
CA VAL A 131 14.08 -1.28 -6.48
C VAL A 131 14.18 0.20 -6.77
N ARG A 132 13.04 0.85 -6.79
CA ARG A 132 12.90 2.30 -6.86
C ARG A 132 12.45 2.85 -5.52
N GLN A 133 12.72 4.13 -5.28
CA GLN A 133 12.29 4.85 -4.10
C GLN A 133 11.40 6.02 -4.50
N LEU A 134 10.37 6.26 -3.71
CA LEU A 134 9.53 7.44 -3.84
C LEU A 134 9.52 8.16 -2.49
N LYS A 135 9.98 9.41 -2.51
CA LYS A 135 9.93 10.31 -1.36
C LYS A 135 8.67 11.15 -1.48
N LEU A 136 7.68 10.85 -0.65
CA LEU A 136 6.40 11.54 -0.63
C LEU A 136 6.44 12.71 0.35
N GLU A 137 5.89 13.83 -0.06
CA GLU A 137 5.61 14.99 0.79
C GLU A 137 4.13 15.02 1.21
N PRO A 138 3.77 15.65 2.34
CA PRO A 138 2.38 15.84 2.71
C PRO A 138 1.57 16.49 1.58
N GLY A 139 0.45 15.86 1.21
CA GLY A 139 -0.39 16.26 0.07
C GLY A 139 -0.15 15.45 -1.21
N ASP A 140 0.94 14.68 -1.29
CA ASP A 140 1.17 13.82 -2.46
C ASP A 140 0.20 12.63 -2.49
N LEU A 141 -0.49 12.47 -3.60
CA LEU A 141 -1.33 11.31 -3.90
C LEU A 141 -0.55 10.32 -4.78
N GLN A 142 -0.35 9.13 -4.27
CA GLN A 142 0.28 8.02 -4.95
C GLN A 142 -0.79 7.05 -5.46
N ILE A 143 -0.66 6.63 -6.74
CA ILE A 143 -1.52 5.61 -7.36
C ILE A 143 -0.62 4.55 -7.98
N PHE A 144 -0.83 3.28 -7.66
CA PHE A 144 -0.02 2.19 -8.19
C PHE A 144 -0.78 0.87 -8.24
N LYS A 145 -0.29 -0.08 -9.06
CA LYS A 145 -0.85 -1.45 -9.15
C LYS A 145 -0.35 -2.31 -7.99
N GLY A 146 -0.99 -2.20 -6.82
CA GLY A 146 -0.56 -2.82 -5.57
C GLY A 146 -0.39 -4.33 -5.66
N ARG A 147 -1.30 -5.02 -6.36
CA ARG A 147 -1.23 -6.47 -6.58
C ARG A 147 0.02 -6.91 -7.36
N PHE A 148 0.54 -6.08 -8.26
CA PHE A 148 1.62 -6.42 -9.19
C PHE A 148 2.95 -5.74 -8.87
N THR A 149 2.95 -4.86 -7.89
CA THR A 149 4.12 -4.11 -7.44
C THR A 149 4.56 -4.64 -6.08
N LEU A 150 5.73 -5.28 -6.02
CA LEU A 150 6.33 -5.61 -4.73
C LEU A 150 6.79 -4.33 -4.07
N HIS A 151 6.29 -4.02 -2.87
CA HIS A 151 6.59 -2.76 -2.22
C HIS A 151 6.74 -2.89 -0.70
N ARG A 152 7.40 -1.90 -0.12
CA ARG A 152 7.57 -1.78 1.33
C ARG A 152 7.66 -0.33 1.77
N VAL A 153 7.53 -0.10 3.06
CA VAL A 153 7.94 1.17 3.68
C VAL A 153 9.08 0.86 4.65
N THR A 154 10.19 1.56 4.47
CA THR A 154 11.36 1.40 5.34
C THR A 154 11.01 1.84 6.76
N LYS A 155 11.84 1.44 7.73
CA LYS A 155 11.68 1.80 9.13
C LYS A 155 11.54 3.32 9.30
N VAL A 156 10.58 3.72 10.15
CA VAL A 156 10.41 5.09 10.60
C VAL A 156 11.45 5.39 11.69
N GLU A 157 12.20 6.45 11.50
CA GLU A 157 13.24 6.89 12.43
C GLU A 157 12.92 8.29 12.98
N GLY A 158 13.37 8.58 14.18
CA GLY A 158 13.08 9.83 14.91
C GLY A 158 11.83 9.71 15.77
N ASN A 159 11.22 10.83 16.15
CA ASN A 159 10.10 10.89 17.10
C ASN A 159 8.75 11.23 16.43
N LYS A 160 8.75 11.39 15.10
CA LYS A 160 7.54 11.78 14.35
C LYS A 160 7.00 10.60 13.56
N SER A 161 5.75 10.24 13.82
CA SER A 161 5.05 9.17 13.12
C SER A 161 4.79 9.50 11.65
N ARG A 162 4.64 8.48 10.83
CA ARG A 162 4.19 8.56 9.44
C ARG A 162 2.71 8.22 9.33
N TYR A 163 1.92 9.11 8.73
CA TYR A 163 0.49 8.90 8.49
C TYR A 163 0.19 8.94 7.00
N MET A 164 -0.55 7.92 6.54
CA MET A 164 -0.96 7.75 5.17
C MET A 164 -2.44 7.42 5.12
N CYS A 165 -3.26 8.25 4.49
CA CYS A 165 -4.64 7.88 4.19
C CYS A 165 -4.68 6.98 2.97
N ILE A 166 -5.50 5.95 3.00
CA ILE A 166 -5.66 4.97 1.93
C ILE A 166 -7.11 5.01 1.44
N PRO A 167 -7.47 5.94 0.54
CA PRO A 167 -8.80 5.98 -0.06
C PRO A 167 -8.98 4.76 -0.98
N ALA A 168 -10.01 3.97 -0.72
CA ALA A 168 -10.25 2.71 -1.41
C ALA A 168 -11.28 2.86 -2.53
N TYR A 169 -10.80 2.75 -3.76
CA TYR A 169 -11.63 2.63 -4.96
C TYR A 169 -11.41 1.25 -5.58
N VAL A 170 -12.48 0.66 -6.07
CA VAL A 170 -12.50 -0.75 -6.48
C VAL A 170 -13.30 -0.93 -7.79
N LEU A 171 -13.09 -2.07 -8.44
CA LEU A 171 -13.86 -2.45 -9.64
C LEU A 171 -15.23 -3.03 -9.29
N ASP A 172 -15.36 -3.62 -8.10
CA ASP A 172 -16.60 -4.15 -7.55
C ASP A 172 -16.75 -3.63 -6.12
N PRO A 173 -17.74 -2.77 -5.82
CA PRO A 173 -17.89 -2.13 -4.51
C PRO A 173 -18.16 -3.11 -3.35
N TRP A 174 -18.59 -4.33 -3.67
CA TRP A 174 -18.96 -5.36 -2.71
C TRP A 174 -17.90 -6.44 -2.48
N ARG A 175 -16.73 -6.27 -3.07
CA ARG A 175 -15.63 -7.24 -3.00
C ARG A 175 -14.39 -6.72 -2.36
#